data_7f8eb9aa26f3eff378569b36abdffc70
#
_entry.id   7f8eb9aa26f3eff378569b36abdffc70
#
_cell.length_a   1.000
_cell.length_b   1.000
_cell.length_c   1.000
_cell.angle_alpha   90.00
_cell.angle_beta   90.00
_cell.angle_gamma   90.00
#
_symmetry.space_group_name_H-M   'P 1'
#
loop_
_entity.id
_entity.type
_entity.pdbx_description
1 polymer ?
#
loop_
_entity_poly.entity_id
_entity_poly.type
_entity_poly.pdbx_seq_one_letter_code
_entity_poly.pdbx_strand_id
1 'polypeptide(L)'
;EEKMKRSWGAQLVLLSMIDEICRRHDLTWYADYGTLLGAARHRGFVPWDDDLDISMPREDYDRAMELFPKELPSYCPVFRFGTEGNLFRGWSNVNNRIHIDTGDSEEEAEITRRYCGSPFQDGIDIFPMDRVPADPAAREKWLTLYEDIMVILRDHEDFDAHRREHEPGLKSIEARIGGKLPRGASLREALCALAEETARSCPGGESVGVNNVTNMAHFTPDRWRDPAWYADTVYLPFEMIKMPVPAGYQAILTSIYGAGWSVPVRGTAVHDYPFYKKQEAWIRDYQVDKVIREAERLEEAGDTAAELDLLQDAIGRFPDRYEPYFLTARVVVESDVYLARDLLREAYRLCEDEGNRTAIGQELEKFKVLDGGQQ
;
A
#
# COMPACT_ATOMS: atom_id res chain seq x y z
N GLU A 1 -9.20 -14.31 -8.42
CA GLU A 1 -9.84 -14.75 -7.18
C GLU A 1 -8.85 -15.40 -6.22
N GLU A 2 -8.02 -16.38 -6.67
CA GLU A 2 -7.06 -17.08 -5.81
C GLU A 2 -6.01 -16.13 -5.19
N LYS A 3 -5.43 -15.22 -5.99
CA LYS A 3 -4.46 -14.23 -5.52
C LYS A 3 -5.04 -13.34 -4.42
N MET A 4 -6.28 -12.90 -4.58
CA MET A 4 -6.99 -12.11 -3.58
C MET A 4 -7.17 -12.90 -2.28
N LYS A 5 -7.57 -14.17 -2.36
CA LYS A 5 -7.72 -15.02 -1.17
C LYS A 5 -6.38 -15.23 -0.44
N ARG A 6 -5.28 -15.33 -1.17
CA ARG A 6 -3.93 -15.41 -0.56
C ARG A 6 -3.58 -14.10 0.16
N SER A 7 -3.84 -12.94 -0.45
CA SER A 7 -3.64 -11.64 0.18
C SER A 7 -4.52 -11.46 1.42
N TRP A 8 -5.80 -11.78 1.34
CA TRP A 8 -6.69 -11.79 2.52
C TRP A 8 -6.18 -12.73 3.62
N GLY A 9 -5.71 -13.94 3.24
CA GLY A 9 -5.10 -14.87 4.18
C GLY A 9 -3.84 -14.30 4.84
N ALA A 10 -2.99 -13.63 4.07
CA ALA A 10 -1.79 -12.98 4.58
C ALA A 10 -2.12 -11.90 5.62
N GLN A 11 -3.10 -11.06 5.33
CA GLN A 11 -3.55 -10.02 6.27
C GLN A 11 -4.15 -10.63 7.54
N LEU A 12 -4.91 -11.72 7.45
CA LEU A 12 -5.45 -12.41 8.63
C LEU A 12 -4.35 -13.03 9.50
N VAL A 13 -3.29 -13.56 8.90
CA VAL A 13 -2.11 -14.03 9.65
C VAL A 13 -1.45 -12.87 10.39
N LEU A 14 -1.23 -11.74 9.72
CA LEU A 14 -0.66 -10.54 10.35
C LEU A 14 -1.57 -10.03 11.48
N LEU A 15 -2.89 -9.93 11.23
CA LEU A 15 -3.85 -9.50 12.24
C LEU A 15 -3.86 -10.43 13.47
N SER A 16 -3.67 -11.73 13.27
CA SER A 16 -3.62 -12.68 14.40
C SER A 16 -2.42 -12.43 15.32
N MET A 17 -1.28 -12.02 14.78
CA MET A 17 -0.11 -11.64 15.56
C MET A 17 -0.33 -10.33 16.33
N ILE A 18 -0.94 -9.33 15.66
CA ILE A 18 -1.33 -8.06 16.29
C ILE A 18 -2.33 -8.32 17.44
N ASP A 19 -3.36 -9.13 17.20
CA ASP A 19 -4.37 -9.48 18.19
C ASP A 19 -3.76 -10.22 19.41
N GLU A 20 -2.80 -11.12 19.17
CA GLU A 20 -2.10 -11.80 20.25
C GLU A 20 -1.31 -10.85 21.13
N ILE A 21 -0.60 -9.87 20.55
CA ILE A 21 0.11 -8.83 21.30
C ILE A 21 -0.90 -7.99 22.07
N CYS A 22 -1.98 -7.54 21.44
CA CYS A 22 -3.02 -6.75 22.07
C CYS A 22 -3.62 -7.48 23.29
N ARG A 23 -3.93 -8.77 23.16
CA ARG A 23 -4.46 -9.58 24.28
C ARG A 23 -3.46 -9.74 25.43
N ARG A 24 -2.18 -9.94 25.13
CA ARG A 24 -1.12 -10.09 26.16
C ARG A 24 -0.92 -8.80 26.97
N HIS A 25 -1.14 -7.65 26.35
CA HIS A 25 -0.90 -6.35 26.96
C HIS A 25 -2.18 -5.60 27.34
N ASP A 26 -3.33 -6.25 27.27
CA ASP A 26 -4.63 -5.65 27.57
C ASP A 26 -4.88 -4.37 26.77
N LEU A 27 -4.63 -4.44 25.44
CA LEU A 27 -4.89 -3.36 24.50
C LEU A 27 -6.20 -3.59 23.78
N THR A 28 -6.99 -2.55 23.65
CA THR A 28 -8.26 -2.56 22.92
C THR A 28 -8.03 -2.16 21.48
N TRP A 29 -8.58 -2.93 20.56
CA TRP A 29 -8.69 -2.58 19.16
C TRP A 29 -10.05 -3.00 18.61
N TYR A 30 -10.48 -2.37 17.52
CA TYR A 30 -11.74 -2.65 16.85
C TYR A 30 -11.54 -2.69 15.34
N ALA A 31 -12.23 -3.60 14.65
CA ALA A 31 -12.40 -3.51 13.20
C ALA A 31 -13.09 -2.19 12.85
N ASP A 32 -12.63 -1.51 11.81
CA ASP A 32 -13.17 -0.22 11.40
C ASP A 32 -13.42 -0.15 9.89
N TYR A 33 -14.03 0.90 9.41
CA TYR A 33 -14.29 1.18 7.99
C TYR A 33 -14.77 -0.05 7.19
N GLY A 34 -14.06 -0.42 6.09
CA GLY A 34 -14.35 -1.57 5.23
C GLY A 34 -14.34 -2.88 5.98
N THR A 35 -13.41 -3.05 6.91
CA THR A 35 -13.29 -4.24 7.76
C THR A 35 -14.51 -4.42 8.67
N LEU A 36 -14.98 -3.35 9.33
CA LEU A 36 -16.20 -3.37 10.14
C LEU A 36 -17.45 -3.68 9.29
N LEU A 37 -17.54 -3.06 8.12
CA LEU A 37 -18.63 -3.30 7.18
C LEU A 37 -18.62 -4.76 6.71
N GLY A 38 -17.47 -5.31 6.43
CA GLY A 38 -17.25 -6.71 6.06
C GLY A 38 -17.70 -7.66 7.17
N ALA A 39 -17.27 -7.44 8.41
CA ALA A 39 -17.66 -8.23 9.57
C ALA A 39 -19.19 -8.24 9.76
N ALA A 40 -19.81 -7.06 9.70
CA ALA A 40 -21.24 -6.90 9.96
C ALA A 40 -22.16 -7.43 8.84
N ARG A 41 -21.73 -7.33 7.58
CA ARG A 41 -22.57 -7.60 6.40
C ARG A 41 -22.22 -8.90 5.68
N HIS A 42 -20.91 -9.16 5.50
CA HIS A 42 -20.41 -10.28 4.70
C HIS A 42 -19.89 -11.43 5.54
N ARG A 43 -19.64 -11.23 6.83
CA ARG A 43 -18.92 -12.16 7.73
C ARG A 43 -17.51 -12.48 7.24
N GLY A 44 -16.88 -11.54 6.59
CA GLY A 44 -15.58 -11.61 5.95
C GLY A 44 -15.28 -10.33 5.20
N PHE A 45 -14.29 -10.37 4.32
CA PHE A 45 -13.97 -9.23 3.48
C PHE A 45 -15.17 -8.80 2.61
N VAL A 46 -15.29 -7.51 2.37
CA VAL A 46 -16.14 -7.02 1.30
C VAL A 46 -15.56 -7.51 -0.02
N PRO A 47 -16.34 -8.16 -0.94
CA PRO A 47 -15.76 -8.84 -2.12
C PRO A 47 -14.98 -7.96 -3.12
N TRP A 48 -15.03 -6.66 -2.95
CA TRP A 48 -14.30 -5.66 -3.73
C TRP A 48 -13.45 -4.75 -2.86
N ASP A 49 -12.98 -5.28 -1.73
CA ASP A 49 -12.09 -4.66 -0.77
C ASP A 49 -10.86 -5.53 -0.55
N ASP A 50 -9.70 -4.96 -0.35
CA ASP A 50 -8.43 -5.70 -0.32
C ASP A 50 -7.52 -5.35 0.86
N ASP A 51 -8.02 -4.58 1.83
CA ASP A 51 -7.28 -4.15 3.00
C ASP A 51 -8.01 -4.45 4.33
N LEU A 52 -7.29 -4.31 5.41
CA LEU A 52 -7.81 -4.37 6.78
C LEU A 52 -7.51 -3.06 7.50
N ASP A 53 -8.56 -2.51 8.06
CA ASP A 53 -8.54 -1.31 8.89
C ASP A 53 -8.90 -1.64 10.33
N ILE A 54 -8.09 -1.22 11.27
CA ILE A 54 -8.41 -1.28 12.69
C ILE A 54 -8.28 0.09 13.36
N SER A 55 -9.07 0.34 14.37
CA SER A 55 -8.95 1.53 15.20
C SER A 55 -8.67 1.16 16.65
N MET A 56 -7.93 2.02 17.34
CA MET A 56 -7.58 1.85 18.75
C MET A 56 -7.86 3.14 19.52
N PRO A 57 -8.36 3.07 20.76
CA PRO A 57 -8.31 4.22 21.65
C PRO A 57 -6.91 4.81 21.71
N ARG A 58 -6.76 6.13 21.76
CA ARG A 58 -5.47 6.81 21.66
C ARG A 58 -4.40 6.24 22.62
N GLU A 59 -4.76 5.96 23.84
CA GLU A 59 -3.83 5.43 24.85
C GLU A 59 -3.33 4.03 24.49
N ASP A 60 -4.22 3.16 23.99
CA ASP A 60 -3.86 1.82 23.54
C ASP A 60 -3.07 1.84 22.23
N TYR A 61 -3.41 2.75 21.31
CA TYR A 61 -2.64 2.99 20.12
C TYR A 61 -1.19 3.38 20.42
N ASP A 62 -0.99 4.31 21.36
CA ASP A 62 0.35 4.75 21.74
C ASP A 62 1.19 3.60 22.31
N ARG A 63 0.59 2.80 23.19
CA ARG A 63 1.23 1.59 23.74
C ARG A 63 1.50 0.55 22.65
N ALA A 64 0.58 0.34 21.73
CA ALA A 64 0.76 -0.57 20.60
C ALA A 64 1.95 -0.15 19.71
N MET A 65 2.08 1.14 19.41
CA MET A 65 3.19 1.67 18.61
C MET A 65 4.57 1.57 19.32
N GLU A 66 4.60 1.33 20.61
CA GLU A 66 5.84 1.01 21.35
C GLU A 66 6.12 -0.50 21.43
N LEU A 67 5.08 -1.33 21.42
CA LEU A 67 5.18 -2.78 21.58
C LEU A 67 5.37 -3.51 20.25
N PHE A 68 4.63 -3.14 19.21
CA PHE A 68 4.67 -3.84 17.92
C PHE A 68 6.07 -3.95 17.32
N PRO A 69 6.92 -2.91 17.30
CA PRO A 69 8.28 -3.04 16.79
C PRO A 69 9.19 -3.99 17.59
N LYS A 70 8.82 -4.29 18.84
CA LYS A 70 9.60 -5.15 19.75
C LYS A 70 9.15 -6.60 19.72
N GLU A 71 7.86 -6.84 19.44
CA GLU A 71 7.23 -8.14 19.62
C GLU A 71 6.76 -8.81 18.33
N LEU A 72 6.55 -8.03 17.27
CA LEU A 72 6.37 -8.58 15.92
C LEU A 72 7.70 -9.12 15.38
N PRO A 73 7.65 -10.11 14.47
CA PRO A 73 8.84 -10.54 13.76
C PRO A 73 9.57 -9.37 13.09
N SER A 74 10.90 -9.41 13.05
CA SER A 74 11.73 -8.33 12.49
C SER A 74 11.43 -8.02 11.00
N TYR A 75 10.86 -8.97 10.28
CA TYR A 75 10.41 -8.79 8.91
C TYR A 75 9.02 -8.13 8.78
N CYS A 76 8.32 -7.85 9.89
CA CYS A 76 7.04 -7.12 9.91
C CYS A 76 7.29 -5.66 10.31
N PRO A 77 7.57 -4.74 9.37
CA PRO A 77 7.87 -3.36 9.70
C PRO A 77 6.63 -2.63 10.21
N VAL A 78 6.84 -1.78 11.20
CA VAL A 78 5.82 -0.89 11.77
C VAL A 78 6.11 0.54 11.32
N PHE A 79 5.26 1.07 10.48
CA PHE A 79 5.34 2.43 9.96
C PHE A 79 4.47 3.37 10.80
N ARG A 80 5.01 3.81 11.93
CA ARG A 80 4.33 4.80 12.77
C ARG A 80 4.27 6.13 12.04
N PHE A 81 3.12 6.82 12.12
CA PHE A 81 3.02 8.19 11.61
C PHE A 81 4.06 9.10 12.30
N GLY A 82 4.76 9.90 11.49
CA GLY A 82 5.84 10.77 11.94
C GLY A 82 7.24 10.13 11.94
N THR A 83 7.36 8.85 11.52
CA THR A 83 8.66 8.19 11.36
C THR A 83 8.99 7.97 9.88
N GLU A 84 10.28 7.65 9.60
CA GLU A 84 10.71 7.29 8.26
C GLU A 84 9.81 6.22 7.64
N GLY A 85 9.42 6.43 6.38
CA GLY A 85 8.46 5.57 5.68
C GLY A 85 6.99 5.96 5.87
N ASN A 86 6.65 6.83 6.85
CA ASN A 86 5.27 7.30 7.05
C ASN A 86 5.20 8.74 7.59
N LEU A 87 5.48 9.70 6.72
CA LEU A 87 5.48 11.13 7.05
C LEU A 87 4.27 11.90 6.51
N PHE A 88 3.20 11.21 6.04
CA PHE A 88 2.09 11.87 5.33
C PHE A 88 0.70 11.27 5.58
N ARG A 89 0.57 10.07 6.13
CA ARG A 89 -0.74 9.39 6.24
C ARG A 89 -1.63 9.91 7.36
N GLY A 90 -1.05 10.24 8.52
CA GLY A 90 -1.80 10.63 9.73
C GLY A 90 -2.34 9.43 10.54
N TRP A 91 -1.98 8.21 10.17
CA TRP A 91 -2.19 6.96 10.91
C TRP A 91 -1.01 6.01 10.70
N SER A 92 -0.91 4.96 11.50
CA SER A 92 0.17 3.98 11.39
C SER A 92 -0.24 2.77 10.56
N ASN A 93 0.76 2.05 10.06
CA ASN A 93 0.57 0.83 9.29
C ASN A 93 1.57 -0.24 9.75
N VAL A 94 1.15 -1.49 9.75
CA VAL A 94 2.02 -2.64 9.97
C VAL A 94 1.97 -3.52 8.74
N ASN A 95 3.13 -3.82 8.14
CA ASN A 95 3.21 -4.70 6.99
C ASN A 95 3.66 -6.11 7.38
N ASN A 96 3.26 -7.09 6.57
CA ASN A 96 3.61 -8.49 6.74
C ASN A 96 5.07 -8.79 6.38
N ARG A 97 5.75 -7.92 5.63
CA ARG A 97 7.14 -8.08 5.17
C ARG A 97 7.78 -6.75 4.80
N ILE A 98 9.12 -6.74 4.78
CA ILE A 98 9.92 -5.57 4.37
C ILE A 98 9.98 -5.46 2.84
N HIS A 99 10.19 -6.59 2.15
CA HIS A 99 10.36 -6.64 0.70
C HIS A 99 9.37 -7.61 0.06
N ILE A 100 8.96 -7.31 -1.17
CA ILE A 100 8.16 -8.22 -2.00
C ILE A 100 9.04 -9.44 -2.34
N ASP A 101 8.45 -10.65 -2.29
CA ASP A 101 9.16 -11.86 -2.69
C ASP A 101 9.30 -11.94 -4.21
N THR A 102 10.53 -11.79 -4.68
CA THR A 102 10.90 -11.90 -6.11
C THR A 102 11.22 -13.32 -6.55
N GLY A 103 11.25 -14.27 -5.60
CA GLY A 103 11.66 -15.66 -5.84
C GLY A 103 13.16 -15.90 -5.76
N ASP A 104 13.95 -14.93 -5.25
CA ASP A 104 15.42 -15.00 -5.21
C ASP A 104 15.97 -15.40 -3.84
N SER A 105 15.15 -15.32 -2.80
CA SER A 105 15.56 -15.54 -1.42
C SER A 105 14.76 -16.67 -0.77
N GLU A 106 15.45 -17.65 -0.20
CA GLU A 106 14.79 -18.71 0.59
C GLU A 106 14.14 -18.14 1.86
N GLU A 107 14.69 -17.07 2.43
CA GLU A 107 14.08 -16.36 3.56
C GLU A 107 12.74 -15.75 3.17
N GLU A 108 12.67 -15.04 2.02
CA GLU A 108 11.42 -14.48 1.50
C GLU A 108 10.43 -15.58 1.11
N ALA A 109 10.89 -16.69 0.54
CA ALA A 109 10.05 -17.83 0.22
C ALA A 109 9.43 -18.46 1.48
N GLU A 110 10.18 -18.54 2.61
CA GLU A 110 9.65 -19.00 3.88
C GLU A 110 8.59 -18.04 4.44
N ILE A 111 8.82 -16.72 4.36
CA ILE A 111 7.82 -15.71 4.73
C ILE A 111 6.58 -15.88 3.86
N THR A 112 6.74 -16.05 2.55
CA THR A 112 5.63 -16.28 1.62
C THR A 112 4.81 -17.51 2.01
N ARG A 113 5.44 -18.63 2.39
CA ARG A 113 4.73 -19.82 2.89
C ARG A 113 3.91 -19.54 4.15
N ARG A 114 4.44 -18.76 5.09
CA ARG A 114 3.72 -18.35 6.32
C ARG A 114 2.50 -17.49 6.04
N TYR A 115 2.58 -16.64 5.01
CA TYR A 115 1.52 -15.73 4.58
C TYR A 115 0.68 -16.31 3.43
N CYS A 116 0.24 -17.55 3.56
CA CYS A 116 -0.70 -18.21 2.64
C CYS A 116 -0.22 -18.26 1.18
N GLY A 117 1.08 -18.20 0.93
CA GLY A 117 1.65 -18.15 -0.41
C GLY A 117 1.48 -16.80 -1.10
N SER A 118 1.22 -15.71 -0.37
CA SER A 118 1.22 -14.35 -0.90
C SER A 118 2.66 -13.82 -0.99
N PRO A 119 3.17 -13.48 -2.17
CA PRO A 119 4.48 -12.86 -2.32
C PRO A 119 4.45 -11.36 -2.06
N PHE A 120 3.25 -10.79 -1.87
CA PHE A 120 3.03 -9.36 -1.84
C PHE A 120 3.28 -8.77 -0.44
N GLN A 121 3.62 -7.49 -0.43
CA GLN A 121 3.65 -6.69 0.77
C GLN A 121 2.25 -6.20 1.09
N ASP A 122 1.62 -6.83 2.07
CA ASP A 122 0.30 -6.50 2.60
C ASP A 122 0.45 -5.73 3.91
N GLY A 123 -0.50 -4.85 4.23
CA GLY A 123 -0.48 -4.08 5.47
C GLY A 123 -1.84 -4.01 6.15
N ILE A 124 -1.80 -3.64 7.42
CA ILE A 124 -2.98 -3.30 8.22
C ILE A 124 -2.85 -1.86 8.66
N ASP A 125 -3.83 -1.04 8.32
CA ASP A 125 -3.90 0.34 8.75
C ASP A 125 -4.47 0.42 10.17
N ILE A 126 -3.80 1.20 11.04
CA ILE A 126 -4.12 1.33 12.45
C ILE A 126 -4.39 2.80 12.76
N PHE A 127 -5.66 3.09 13.03
CA PHE A 127 -6.16 4.44 13.24
C PHE A 127 -6.26 4.77 14.73
N PRO A 128 -5.60 5.85 15.19
CA PRO A 128 -5.85 6.37 16.54
C PRO A 128 -7.23 7.01 16.62
N MET A 129 -7.92 6.77 17.74
CA MET A 129 -9.20 7.40 18.07
C MET A 129 -8.97 8.50 19.08
N ASP A 130 -9.09 9.75 18.62
CA ASP A 130 -8.89 10.96 19.42
C ASP A 130 -10.20 11.57 19.92
N ARG A 131 -10.12 12.34 21.00
CA ARG A 131 -11.25 13.08 21.55
C ARG A 131 -11.56 14.29 20.67
N VAL A 132 -12.83 14.46 20.32
CA VAL A 132 -13.32 15.58 19.51
C VAL A 132 -13.78 16.73 20.42
N PRO A 133 -13.25 17.95 20.31
CA PRO A 133 -13.65 19.07 21.15
C PRO A 133 -15.16 19.37 21.08
N ALA A 134 -15.79 19.58 22.23
CA ALA A 134 -17.22 19.87 22.34
C ALA A 134 -17.58 21.26 21.81
N ASP A 135 -16.75 22.27 22.13
CA ASP A 135 -16.98 23.65 21.66
C ASP A 135 -16.81 23.76 20.15
N PRO A 136 -17.83 24.21 19.41
CA PRO A 136 -17.77 24.27 17.94
C PRO A 136 -16.65 25.14 17.40
N ALA A 137 -16.36 26.29 18.03
CA ALA A 137 -15.33 27.21 17.55
C ALA A 137 -13.92 26.68 17.84
N ALA A 138 -13.73 25.99 18.97
CA ALA A 138 -12.49 25.30 19.28
C ALA A 138 -12.26 24.11 18.33
N ARG A 139 -13.32 23.35 18.04
CA ARG A 139 -13.26 22.23 17.10
C ARG A 139 -12.91 22.67 15.67
N GLU A 140 -13.53 23.76 15.18
CA GLU A 140 -13.21 24.29 13.87
C GLU A 140 -11.74 24.72 13.76
N LYS A 141 -11.22 25.43 14.74
CA LYS A 141 -9.80 25.83 14.78
C LYS A 141 -8.87 24.64 14.85
N TRP A 142 -9.22 23.64 15.64
CA TRP A 142 -8.47 22.40 15.82
C TRP A 142 -8.39 21.59 14.51
N LEU A 143 -9.53 21.37 13.83
CA LEU A 143 -9.58 20.68 12.54
C LEU A 143 -8.84 21.46 11.44
N THR A 144 -9.04 22.78 11.38
CA THR A 144 -8.38 23.61 10.36
C THR A 144 -6.86 23.62 10.57
N LEU A 145 -6.37 23.67 11.81
CA LEU A 145 -4.93 23.57 12.05
C LEU A 145 -4.37 22.21 11.60
N TYR A 146 -5.06 21.13 11.97
CA TYR A 146 -4.66 19.79 11.56
C TYR A 146 -4.65 19.64 10.03
N GLU A 147 -5.70 20.07 9.33
CA GLU A 147 -5.79 19.99 7.88
C GLU A 147 -4.72 20.83 7.18
N ASP A 148 -4.45 22.05 7.63
CA ASP A 148 -3.38 22.88 7.06
C ASP A 148 -2.00 22.20 7.17
N ILE A 149 -1.74 21.48 8.27
CA ILE A 149 -0.51 20.71 8.44
C ILE A 149 -0.50 19.53 7.44
N MET A 150 -1.60 18.77 7.38
CA MET A 150 -1.70 17.58 6.53
C MET A 150 -1.66 17.90 5.03
N VAL A 151 -2.20 19.06 4.60
CA VAL A 151 -2.09 19.52 3.21
C VAL A 151 -0.62 19.64 2.79
N ILE A 152 0.23 20.18 3.66
CA ILE A 152 1.67 20.30 3.38
C ILE A 152 2.35 18.91 3.41
N LEU A 153 2.01 18.05 4.38
CA LEU A 153 2.62 16.73 4.51
C LEU A 153 2.26 15.78 3.36
N ARG A 154 1.06 15.93 2.77
CA ARG A 154 0.61 15.09 1.63
C ARG A 154 1.36 15.37 0.32
N ASP A 155 2.02 16.50 0.20
CA ASP A 155 2.96 16.77 -0.89
C ASP A 155 4.30 16.03 -0.67
N HIS A 156 4.22 14.72 -0.42
CA HIS A 156 5.34 13.92 0.07
C HIS A 156 6.37 13.58 -1.03
N GLU A 157 5.94 13.50 -2.28
CA GLU A 157 6.81 13.20 -3.42
C GLU A 157 7.68 14.40 -3.79
N ASP A 158 7.09 15.59 -3.80
CA ASP A 158 7.73 16.84 -4.22
C ASP A 158 7.96 17.85 -3.09
N PHE A 159 7.85 17.43 -1.84
CA PHE A 159 7.92 18.28 -0.66
C PHE A 159 9.11 19.25 -0.67
N ASP A 160 10.29 18.73 -1.03
CA ASP A 160 11.50 19.55 -1.06
C ASP A 160 11.57 20.49 -2.26
N ALA A 161 10.98 20.11 -3.40
CA ALA A 161 10.88 20.94 -4.59
C ALA A 161 9.90 22.10 -4.35
N HIS A 162 8.78 21.84 -3.66
CA HIS A 162 7.70 22.81 -3.41
C HIS A 162 7.88 23.62 -2.12
N ARG A 163 9.04 23.58 -1.45
CA ARG A 163 9.27 24.30 -0.18
C ARG A 163 8.86 25.78 -0.20
N ARG A 164 9.05 26.49 -1.31
CA ARG A 164 8.67 27.91 -1.44
C ARG A 164 7.16 28.09 -1.52
N GLU A 165 6.47 27.15 -2.11
CA GLU A 165 5.01 27.13 -2.26
C GLU A 165 4.32 26.88 -0.92
N HIS A 166 4.95 26.10 -0.02
CA HIS A 166 4.47 25.84 1.33
C HIS A 166 4.66 27.03 2.30
N GLU A 167 5.52 28.00 1.99
CA GLU A 167 5.86 29.09 2.92
C GLU A 167 4.65 29.91 3.41
N PRO A 168 3.62 30.22 2.59
CA PRO A 168 2.41 30.89 3.07
C PRO A 168 1.64 30.04 4.11
N GLY A 169 1.48 28.74 3.85
CA GLY A 169 0.84 27.78 4.76
C GLY A 169 1.60 27.66 6.08
N LEU A 170 2.92 27.53 6.01
CA LEU A 170 3.79 27.48 7.20
C LEU A 170 3.66 28.74 8.06
N LYS A 171 3.61 29.93 7.46
CA LYS A 171 3.36 31.19 8.20
C LYS A 171 1.99 31.23 8.85
N SER A 172 0.96 30.69 8.19
CA SER A 172 -0.38 30.57 8.75
C SER A 172 -0.39 29.64 9.99
N ILE A 173 0.26 28.49 9.88
CA ILE A 173 0.41 27.55 11.01
C ILE A 173 1.16 28.21 12.16
N GLU A 174 2.33 28.82 11.88
CA GLU A 174 3.14 29.53 12.90
C GLU A 174 2.36 30.63 13.63
N ALA A 175 1.53 31.37 12.92
CA ALA A 175 0.69 32.40 13.54
C ALA A 175 -0.35 31.84 14.51
N ARG A 176 -0.90 30.64 14.18
CA ARG A 176 -1.90 29.96 15.04
C ARG A 176 -1.28 29.31 16.27
N ILE A 177 -0.10 28.70 16.14
CA ILE A 177 0.58 28.06 17.26
C ILE A 177 1.38 29.06 18.12
N GLY A 178 1.55 30.30 17.67
CA GLY A 178 2.35 31.31 18.37
C GLY A 178 3.85 30.99 18.41
N GLY A 179 4.34 30.16 17.49
CA GLY A 179 5.72 29.66 17.45
C GLY A 179 6.30 29.66 16.05
N LYS A 180 7.58 29.25 15.94
CA LYS A 180 8.27 29.08 14.67
C LYS A 180 8.56 27.63 14.39
N LEU A 181 8.29 27.20 13.15
CA LEU A 181 8.66 25.89 12.65
C LEU A 181 10.10 25.93 12.09
N PRO A 182 10.87 24.85 12.22
CA PRO A 182 12.16 24.75 11.55
C PRO A 182 12.01 24.86 10.04
N ARG A 183 13.11 25.13 9.36
CA ARG A 183 13.19 25.05 7.90
C ARG A 183 14.27 24.02 7.55
N GLY A 184 14.18 23.41 6.38
CA GLY A 184 15.11 22.37 5.96
C GLY A 184 14.66 20.97 6.30
N ALA A 185 15.59 20.04 6.49
CA ALA A 185 15.32 18.60 6.63
C ALA A 185 14.38 18.25 7.80
N SER A 186 14.48 18.97 8.93
CA SER A 186 13.66 18.73 10.12
C SER A 186 12.22 19.30 10.06
N LEU A 187 11.84 19.97 8.96
CA LEU A 187 10.52 20.57 8.85
C LEU A 187 9.41 19.52 8.82
N ARG A 188 9.61 18.45 8.05
CA ARG A 188 8.60 17.39 7.89
C ARG A 188 8.32 16.67 9.21
N GLU A 189 9.38 16.31 9.96
CA GLU A 189 9.26 15.70 11.27
C GLU A 189 8.57 16.64 12.28
N ALA A 190 8.91 17.94 12.24
CA ALA A 190 8.27 18.94 13.11
C ALA A 190 6.77 19.09 12.78
N LEU A 191 6.39 19.04 11.51
CA LEU A 191 4.98 19.06 11.08
C LEU A 191 4.24 17.80 11.52
N CYS A 192 4.85 16.61 11.41
CA CYS A 192 4.28 15.37 11.91
C CYS A 192 4.07 15.41 13.41
N ALA A 193 5.07 15.89 14.18
CA ALA A 193 4.95 16.03 15.62
C ALA A 193 3.84 17.02 16.01
N LEU A 194 3.71 18.12 15.28
CA LEU A 194 2.64 19.10 15.50
C LEU A 194 1.25 18.53 15.14
N ALA A 195 1.16 17.72 14.07
CA ALA A 195 -0.09 17.03 13.72
C ALA A 195 -0.52 16.07 14.83
N GLU A 196 0.42 15.25 15.34
CA GLU A 196 0.16 14.35 16.46
C GLU A 196 -0.23 15.09 17.74
N GLU A 197 0.46 16.17 18.09
CA GLU A 197 0.11 17.02 19.23
C GLU A 197 -1.28 17.64 19.06
N THR A 198 -1.57 18.14 17.87
CA THR A 198 -2.88 18.70 17.53
C THR A 198 -3.97 17.63 17.67
N ALA A 199 -3.78 16.44 17.12
CA ALA A 199 -4.74 15.32 17.18
C ALA A 199 -5.06 14.93 18.64
N ARG A 200 -4.03 14.81 19.48
CA ARG A 200 -4.16 14.45 20.91
C ARG A 200 -4.81 15.56 21.75
N SER A 201 -4.66 16.79 21.33
CA SER A 201 -5.24 17.91 22.03
C SER A 201 -6.77 17.85 21.95
N CYS A 202 -7.44 18.16 23.04
CA CYS A 202 -8.88 18.38 23.04
C CYS A 202 -9.11 19.78 23.60
N PRO A 203 -8.99 20.84 22.78
CA PRO A 203 -9.14 22.21 23.26
C PRO A 203 -10.46 22.43 24.00
N GLY A 204 -10.38 23.08 25.19
CA GLY A 204 -11.53 23.23 26.06
C GLY A 204 -11.72 22.08 27.05
N GLY A 205 -11.05 20.93 26.86
CA GLY A 205 -11.06 19.79 27.78
C GLY A 205 -12.31 18.91 27.70
N GLU A 206 -13.44 19.43 27.27
CA GLU A 206 -14.69 18.68 27.07
C GLU A 206 -14.73 18.07 25.65
N SER A 207 -15.18 16.81 25.56
CA SER A 207 -15.30 16.08 24.30
C SER A 207 -16.77 15.79 23.98
N VAL A 208 -17.15 16.00 22.72
CA VAL A 208 -18.46 15.62 22.18
C VAL A 208 -18.46 14.18 21.63
N GLY A 209 -17.29 13.60 21.40
CA GLY A 209 -17.16 12.27 20.84
C GLY A 209 -15.70 11.89 20.57
N VAL A 210 -15.53 10.81 19.84
CA VAL A 210 -14.22 10.33 19.38
C VAL A 210 -14.22 10.12 17.88
N ASN A 211 -13.07 10.30 17.22
CA ASN A 211 -12.86 9.88 15.83
C ASN A 211 -11.38 9.87 15.47
N ASN A 212 -11.04 9.33 14.31
CA ASN A 212 -9.76 9.58 13.69
C ASN A 212 -9.74 11.00 13.09
N VAL A 213 -8.80 11.82 13.54
CA VAL A 213 -8.74 13.25 13.18
C VAL A 213 -8.47 13.44 11.69
N THR A 214 -7.61 12.60 11.10
CA THR A 214 -7.30 12.67 9.66
C THR A 214 -8.55 12.47 8.81
N ASN A 215 -9.37 11.48 9.14
CA ASN A 215 -10.61 11.22 8.41
C ASN A 215 -11.66 12.30 8.65
N MET A 216 -11.72 12.86 9.87
CA MET A 216 -12.58 14.02 10.12
C MET A 216 -12.18 15.23 9.29
N ALA A 217 -10.92 15.62 9.35
CA ALA A 217 -10.43 16.80 8.66
C ALA A 217 -10.60 16.69 7.14
N HIS A 218 -10.38 15.50 6.59
CA HIS A 218 -10.37 15.32 5.13
C HIS A 218 -11.75 14.99 4.52
N PHE A 219 -12.55 14.17 5.19
CA PHE A 219 -13.79 13.63 4.60
C PHE A 219 -15.07 14.03 5.32
N THR A 220 -15.03 14.17 6.64
CA THR A 220 -16.25 14.24 7.46
C THR A 220 -16.10 15.18 8.66
N PRO A 221 -15.86 16.51 8.46
CA PRO A 221 -15.54 17.43 9.55
C PRO A 221 -16.63 17.54 10.62
N ASP A 222 -17.89 17.25 10.27
CA ASP A 222 -19.05 17.33 11.17
C ASP A 222 -19.47 15.97 11.74
N ARG A 223 -18.65 14.92 11.57
CA ARG A 223 -18.97 13.57 12.01
C ARG A 223 -17.98 13.09 13.06
N TRP A 224 -18.50 12.75 14.21
CA TRP A 224 -17.80 12.06 15.30
C TRP A 224 -18.65 10.90 15.80
N ARG A 225 -18.03 10.01 16.55
CA ARG A 225 -18.65 8.81 17.08
C ARG A 225 -18.94 9.04 18.57
N ASP A 226 -20.14 8.67 19.01
CA ASP A 226 -20.52 8.75 20.42
C ASP A 226 -19.68 7.75 21.24
N PRO A 227 -19.01 8.19 22.32
CA PRO A 227 -18.27 7.28 23.20
C PRO A 227 -19.13 6.14 23.77
N ALA A 228 -20.44 6.34 23.91
CA ALA A 228 -21.35 5.30 24.36
C ALA A 228 -21.42 4.10 23.41
N TRP A 229 -21.10 4.28 22.11
CA TRP A 229 -21.04 3.18 21.16
C TRP A 229 -19.90 2.21 21.45
N TYR A 230 -18.87 2.65 22.19
CA TYR A 230 -17.69 1.91 22.60
C TYR A 230 -17.76 1.39 24.04
N ALA A 231 -18.93 1.53 24.70
CA ALA A 231 -19.10 1.12 26.10
C ALA A 231 -18.90 -0.38 26.35
N ASP A 232 -19.08 -1.19 25.30
CA ASP A 232 -18.87 -2.63 25.36
C ASP A 232 -18.33 -3.14 24.01
N THR A 233 -17.69 -4.32 24.03
CA THR A 233 -17.12 -4.99 22.86
C THR A 233 -17.95 -6.22 22.53
N VAL A 234 -18.33 -6.36 21.26
CA VAL A 234 -18.92 -7.59 20.72
C VAL A 234 -18.02 -8.20 19.66
N TYR A 235 -18.16 -9.50 19.41
CA TYR A 235 -17.33 -10.22 18.46
C TYR A 235 -18.17 -10.69 17.27
N LEU A 236 -17.88 -10.18 16.09
CA LEU A 236 -18.55 -10.58 14.85
C LEU A 236 -17.71 -11.62 14.09
N PRO A 237 -18.35 -12.59 13.40
CA PRO A 237 -17.64 -13.50 12.51
C PRO A 237 -16.95 -12.73 11.37
N PHE A 238 -15.71 -13.12 11.04
CA PHE A 238 -14.97 -12.60 9.90
C PHE A 238 -14.07 -13.71 9.33
N GLU A 239 -14.43 -14.25 8.19
CA GLU A 239 -13.80 -15.45 7.62
C GLU A 239 -13.72 -16.60 8.65
N MET A 240 -12.51 -17.06 9.00
CA MET A 240 -12.30 -18.10 9.99
C MET A 240 -12.07 -17.56 11.42
N ILE A 241 -12.14 -16.26 11.65
CA ILE A 241 -11.90 -15.64 12.97
C ILE A 241 -13.14 -14.88 13.46
N LYS A 242 -13.02 -14.30 14.64
CA LYS A 242 -13.97 -13.31 15.16
C LYS A 242 -13.23 -12.00 15.41
N MET A 243 -13.79 -10.90 14.94
CA MET A 243 -13.23 -9.57 15.14
C MET A 243 -13.95 -8.82 16.26
N PRO A 244 -13.23 -8.15 17.15
CA PRO A 244 -13.81 -7.23 18.11
C PRO A 244 -14.35 -6.02 17.37
N VAL A 245 -15.58 -5.65 17.70
CA VAL A 245 -16.24 -4.43 17.22
C VAL A 245 -16.94 -3.74 18.38
N PRO A 246 -17.12 -2.40 18.36
CA PRO A 246 -17.91 -1.70 19.36
C PRO A 246 -19.34 -2.22 19.39
N ALA A 247 -19.97 -2.30 20.56
CA ALA A 247 -21.36 -2.72 20.68
C ALA A 247 -22.31 -1.84 19.84
N GLY A 248 -21.97 -0.56 19.67
CA GLY A 248 -22.67 0.39 18.82
C GLY A 248 -22.28 0.35 17.34
N TYR A 249 -21.70 -0.74 16.82
CA TYR A 249 -21.19 -0.84 15.43
C TYR A 249 -22.23 -0.45 14.37
N GLN A 250 -23.50 -0.73 14.57
CA GLN A 250 -24.56 -0.36 13.61
C GLN A 250 -24.72 1.16 13.48
N ALA A 251 -24.59 1.89 14.59
CA ALA A 251 -24.62 3.34 14.59
C ALA A 251 -23.35 3.90 13.92
N ILE A 252 -22.19 3.29 14.16
CA ILE A 252 -20.92 3.65 13.49
C ILE A 252 -21.07 3.45 11.98
N LEU A 253 -21.52 2.27 11.52
CA LEU A 253 -21.73 2.00 10.09
C LEU A 253 -22.75 2.97 9.45
N THR A 254 -23.81 3.30 10.18
CA THR A 254 -24.79 4.29 9.72
C THR A 254 -24.16 5.68 9.61
N SER A 255 -23.28 6.06 10.52
CA SER A 255 -22.58 7.36 10.46
C SER A 255 -21.61 7.45 9.30
N ILE A 256 -20.95 6.34 8.90
CA ILE A 256 -19.96 6.30 7.83
C ILE A 256 -20.64 6.15 6.46
N TYR A 257 -21.50 5.16 6.32
CA TYR A 257 -22.07 4.71 5.03
C TYR A 257 -23.55 5.08 4.83
N GLY A 258 -24.18 5.73 5.82
CA GLY A 258 -25.60 6.04 5.79
C GLY A 258 -26.51 4.86 6.18
N ALA A 259 -27.82 5.09 6.28
CA ALA A 259 -28.80 4.10 6.74
C ALA A 259 -28.90 2.84 5.85
N GLY A 260 -28.44 2.94 4.59
CA GLY A 260 -28.47 1.84 3.62
C GLY A 260 -27.25 0.91 3.67
N TRP A 261 -26.35 1.02 4.65
CA TRP A 261 -25.09 0.28 4.72
C TRP A 261 -25.24 -1.25 4.65
N SER A 262 -26.37 -1.78 5.10
CA SER A 262 -26.64 -3.22 5.07
C SER A 262 -26.90 -3.78 3.67
N VAL A 263 -27.20 -2.92 2.69
CA VAL A 263 -27.42 -3.32 1.29
C VAL A 263 -26.10 -3.24 0.53
N PRO A 264 -25.58 -4.35 -0.04
CA PRO A 264 -24.35 -4.33 -0.80
C PRO A 264 -24.46 -3.47 -2.06
N VAL A 265 -23.65 -2.41 -2.13
CA VAL A 265 -23.48 -1.60 -3.34
C VAL A 265 -21.99 -1.60 -3.66
N ARG A 266 -21.64 -2.03 -4.88
CA ARG A 266 -20.26 -1.98 -5.33
C ARG A 266 -19.90 -0.53 -5.61
N GLY A 267 -19.08 0.03 -4.74
CA GLY A 267 -18.47 1.34 -4.91
C GLY A 267 -17.14 1.27 -5.65
N THR A 268 -16.56 2.42 -5.93
CA THR A 268 -15.14 2.53 -6.31
C THR A 268 -14.31 2.50 -5.04
N ALA A 269 -13.23 1.71 -5.04
CA ALA A 269 -12.22 1.79 -3.99
C ALA A 269 -11.58 3.20 -3.99
N VAL A 270 -11.20 3.69 -2.83
CA VAL A 270 -10.52 4.98 -2.70
C VAL A 270 -9.05 4.86 -3.11
N HIS A 271 -8.52 3.65 -3.14
CA HIS A 271 -7.17 3.29 -3.54
C HIS A 271 -7.17 2.38 -4.78
N ASP A 272 -5.99 2.11 -5.34
CA ASP A 272 -5.82 1.20 -6.48
C ASP A 272 -6.21 -0.23 -6.10
N TYR A 273 -7.36 -0.67 -6.56
CA TYR A 273 -7.87 -2.02 -6.33
C TYR A 273 -7.63 -2.94 -7.53
N PRO A 274 -7.20 -4.17 -7.32
CA PRO A 274 -6.59 -4.68 -6.11
C PRO A 274 -5.13 -4.21 -6.00
N PHE A 275 -4.70 -3.87 -4.79
CA PHE A 275 -3.38 -3.28 -4.48
C PHE A 275 -2.20 -4.08 -5.07
N TYR A 276 -2.31 -5.39 -5.10
CA TYR A 276 -1.22 -6.27 -5.55
C TYR A 276 -0.92 -6.18 -7.05
N LYS A 277 -1.77 -5.60 -7.89
CA LYS A 277 -1.51 -5.48 -9.34
C LYS A 277 -0.22 -4.73 -9.65
N LYS A 278 0.04 -3.63 -8.96
CA LYS A 278 1.28 -2.87 -9.13
C LYS A 278 2.49 -3.68 -8.69
N GLN A 279 2.38 -4.37 -7.57
CA GLN A 279 3.44 -5.22 -7.06
C GLN A 279 3.71 -6.43 -7.97
N GLU A 280 2.66 -7.03 -8.50
CA GLU A 280 2.78 -8.12 -9.48
C GLU A 280 3.47 -7.68 -10.78
N ALA A 281 3.12 -6.50 -11.29
CA ALA A 281 3.79 -5.92 -12.45
C ALA A 281 5.27 -5.68 -12.14
N TRP A 282 5.58 -5.12 -10.96
CA TRP A 282 6.97 -4.89 -10.54
C TRP A 282 7.76 -6.20 -10.40
N ILE A 283 7.20 -7.26 -9.76
CA ILE A 283 7.84 -8.58 -9.67
C ILE A 283 8.15 -9.11 -11.07
N ARG A 284 7.21 -8.95 -11.97
CA ARG A 284 7.36 -9.43 -13.36
C ARG A 284 8.45 -8.68 -14.10
N ASP A 285 8.49 -7.37 -14.02
CA ASP A 285 9.54 -6.54 -14.60
C ASP A 285 10.91 -6.92 -14.03
N TYR A 286 11.02 -7.07 -12.72
CA TYR A 286 12.23 -7.51 -12.04
C TYR A 286 12.72 -8.88 -12.56
N GLN A 287 11.81 -9.84 -12.75
CA GLN A 287 12.16 -11.17 -13.26
C GLN A 287 12.62 -11.13 -14.72
N VAL A 288 12.03 -10.27 -15.55
CA VAL A 288 12.49 -10.05 -16.94
C VAL A 288 13.88 -9.41 -16.94
N ASP A 289 14.11 -8.38 -16.15
CA ASP A 289 15.43 -7.74 -16.04
C ASP A 289 16.51 -8.72 -15.55
N LYS A 290 16.14 -9.66 -14.68
CA LYS A 290 17.05 -10.73 -14.24
C LYS A 290 17.43 -11.66 -15.39
N VAL A 291 16.47 -12.05 -16.22
CA VAL A 291 16.74 -12.84 -17.44
C VAL A 291 17.67 -12.09 -18.38
N ILE A 292 17.44 -10.81 -18.61
CA ILE A 292 18.28 -9.97 -19.49
C ILE A 292 19.73 -9.97 -18.99
N ARG A 293 19.93 -9.65 -17.71
CA ARG A 293 21.29 -9.64 -17.11
C ARG A 293 22.00 -10.99 -17.16
N GLU A 294 21.27 -12.09 -16.99
CA GLU A 294 21.86 -13.43 -17.05
C GLU A 294 22.16 -13.83 -18.51
N ALA A 295 21.33 -13.44 -19.46
CA ALA A 295 21.60 -13.64 -20.90
C ALA A 295 22.87 -12.87 -21.32
N GLU A 296 23.01 -11.60 -20.93
CA GLU A 296 24.21 -10.80 -21.19
C GLU A 296 25.49 -11.46 -20.60
N ARG A 297 25.39 -12.00 -19.38
CA ARG A 297 26.49 -12.71 -18.73
C ARG A 297 26.90 -13.98 -19.51
N LEU A 298 25.92 -14.73 -20.02
CA LEU A 298 26.15 -15.94 -20.81
C LEU A 298 26.71 -15.60 -22.20
N GLU A 299 26.26 -14.52 -22.84
CA GLU A 299 26.80 -13.96 -24.08
C GLU A 299 28.30 -13.61 -23.91
N GLU A 300 28.64 -12.87 -22.82
CA GLU A 300 30.03 -12.53 -22.50
C GLU A 300 30.91 -13.77 -22.22
N ALA A 301 30.34 -14.82 -21.64
CA ALA A 301 31.02 -16.09 -21.40
C ALA A 301 31.14 -16.98 -22.66
N GLY A 302 30.43 -16.65 -23.76
CA GLY A 302 30.38 -17.42 -24.96
C GLY A 302 29.56 -18.73 -24.82
N ASP A 303 28.72 -18.85 -23.78
CA ASP A 303 27.87 -20.02 -23.53
C ASP A 303 26.51 -19.88 -24.23
N THR A 304 26.57 -19.89 -25.55
CA THR A 304 25.38 -19.73 -26.43
C THR A 304 24.29 -20.78 -26.18
N ALA A 305 24.67 -22.00 -25.75
CA ALA A 305 23.68 -23.03 -25.48
C ALA A 305 22.87 -22.74 -24.23
N ALA A 306 23.53 -22.36 -23.11
CA ALA A 306 22.86 -21.97 -21.90
C ALA A 306 22.04 -20.68 -22.06
N GLU A 307 22.54 -19.72 -22.85
CA GLU A 307 21.82 -18.49 -23.17
C GLU A 307 20.51 -18.80 -23.93
N LEU A 308 20.56 -19.66 -24.91
CA LEU A 308 19.38 -20.05 -25.72
C LEU A 308 18.34 -20.78 -24.86
N ASP A 309 18.77 -21.71 -23.99
CA ASP A 309 17.87 -22.42 -23.07
C ASP A 309 17.18 -21.44 -22.10
N LEU A 310 17.94 -20.49 -21.53
CA LEU A 310 17.41 -19.44 -20.65
C LEU A 310 16.35 -18.58 -21.36
N LEU A 311 16.65 -18.13 -22.58
CA LEU A 311 15.76 -17.25 -23.34
C LEU A 311 14.50 -17.96 -23.83
N GLN A 312 14.59 -19.24 -24.17
CA GLN A 312 13.43 -20.06 -24.56
C GLN A 312 12.49 -20.28 -23.36
N ASP A 313 13.03 -20.57 -22.17
CA ASP A 313 12.24 -20.62 -20.93
C ASP A 313 11.56 -19.27 -20.66
N ALA A 314 12.29 -18.18 -20.83
CA ALA A 314 11.78 -16.82 -20.64
C ALA A 314 10.63 -16.47 -21.59
N ILE A 315 10.69 -16.86 -22.86
CA ILE A 315 9.56 -16.71 -23.81
C ILE A 315 8.32 -17.45 -23.29
N GLY A 316 8.49 -18.67 -22.77
CA GLY A 316 7.39 -19.43 -22.17
C GLY A 316 6.78 -18.78 -20.93
N ARG A 317 7.59 -18.16 -20.08
CA ARG A 317 7.17 -17.49 -18.83
C ARG A 317 6.61 -16.10 -19.06
N PHE A 318 7.11 -15.36 -20.06
CA PHE A 318 6.79 -13.96 -20.35
C PHE A 318 6.39 -13.77 -21.82
N PRO A 319 5.35 -14.44 -22.31
CA PRO A 319 5.02 -14.48 -23.75
C PRO A 319 4.53 -13.13 -24.32
N ASP A 320 4.24 -12.15 -23.46
CA ASP A 320 3.81 -10.79 -23.79
C ASP A 320 4.93 -9.75 -23.63
N ARG A 321 6.16 -10.16 -23.31
CA ARG A 321 7.33 -9.29 -23.20
C ARG A 321 8.18 -9.44 -24.46
N TYR A 322 8.64 -8.33 -25.01
CA TYR A 322 9.41 -8.32 -26.26
C TYR A 322 10.88 -8.71 -26.06
N GLU A 323 11.44 -8.46 -24.86
CA GLU A 323 12.86 -8.60 -24.57
C GLU A 323 13.38 -10.04 -24.83
N PRO A 324 12.73 -11.12 -24.33
CA PRO A 324 13.19 -12.48 -24.59
C PRO A 324 13.19 -12.84 -26.09
N TYR A 325 12.19 -12.39 -26.84
CA TYR A 325 12.13 -12.65 -28.29
C TYR A 325 13.25 -11.90 -29.00
N PHE A 326 13.49 -10.65 -28.66
CA PHE A 326 14.55 -9.83 -29.25
C PHE A 326 15.94 -10.43 -29.01
N LEU A 327 16.22 -10.82 -27.73
CA LEU A 327 17.51 -11.44 -27.40
C LEU A 327 17.68 -12.80 -28.06
N THR A 328 16.64 -13.65 -28.08
CA THR A 328 16.71 -14.94 -28.79
C THR A 328 17.02 -14.75 -30.27
N ALA A 329 16.41 -13.75 -30.92
CA ALA A 329 16.67 -13.47 -32.34
C ALA A 329 18.14 -13.13 -32.59
N ARG A 330 18.79 -12.37 -31.66
CA ARG A 330 20.22 -12.06 -31.77
C ARG A 330 21.11 -13.31 -31.68
N VAL A 331 20.75 -14.23 -30.77
CA VAL A 331 21.49 -15.49 -30.57
C VAL A 331 21.40 -16.39 -31.81
N VAL A 332 20.22 -16.54 -32.43
CA VAL A 332 19.98 -17.50 -33.51
C VAL A 332 20.24 -16.94 -34.90
N VAL A 333 20.53 -15.64 -35.04
CA VAL A 333 20.60 -14.98 -36.38
C VAL A 333 21.63 -15.62 -37.37
N GLU A 334 22.75 -16.12 -36.83
CA GLU A 334 23.79 -16.76 -37.67
C GLU A 334 23.44 -18.19 -38.03
N SER A 335 22.65 -18.89 -37.20
CA SER A 335 22.30 -20.31 -37.43
C SER A 335 20.94 -20.50 -38.11
N ASP A 336 19.96 -19.63 -37.83
CA ASP A 336 18.61 -19.68 -38.42
C ASP A 336 18.06 -18.26 -38.65
N VAL A 337 18.33 -17.74 -39.83
CA VAL A 337 17.94 -16.38 -40.23
C VAL A 337 16.41 -16.21 -40.34
N TYR A 338 15.66 -17.27 -40.62
CA TYR A 338 14.20 -17.22 -40.74
C TYR A 338 13.57 -17.17 -39.34
N LEU A 339 14.05 -17.99 -38.41
CA LEU A 339 13.63 -17.95 -37.01
C LEU A 339 13.93 -16.59 -36.39
N ALA A 340 15.14 -16.05 -36.59
CA ALA A 340 15.53 -14.73 -36.11
C ALA A 340 14.58 -13.63 -36.61
N ARG A 341 14.22 -13.64 -37.87
CA ARG A 341 13.24 -12.68 -38.44
C ARG A 341 11.87 -12.80 -37.79
N ASP A 342 11.36 -14.00 -37.58
CA ASP A 342 10.04 -14.22 -37.02
C ASP A 342 9.99 -13.84 -35.54
N LEU A 343 11.04 -14.09 -34.78
CA LEU A 343 11.21 -13.61 -33.39
C LEU A 343 11.27 -12.08 -33.31
N LEU A 344 12.00 -11.42 -34.24
CA LEU A 344 12.03 -9.95 -34.30
C LEU A 344 10.67 -9.34 -34.64
N ARG A 345 9.87 -10.00 -35.50
CA ARG A 345 8.50 -9.58 -35.80
C ARG A 345 7.63 -9.63 -34.56
N GLU A 346 7.75 -10.69 -33.75
CA GLU A 346 7.01 -10.81 -32.51
C GLU A 346 7.49 -9.79 -31.48
N ALA A 347 8.80 -9.59 -31.33
CA ALA A 347 9.34 -8.54 -30.47
C ALA A 347 8.83 -7.14 -30.86
N TYR A 348 8.81 -6.83 -32.18
CA TYR A 348 8.29 -5.55 -32.68
C TYR A 348 6.80 -5.37 -32.38
N ARG A 349 6.01 -6.43 -32.50
CA ARG A 349 4.57 -6.42 -32.18
C ARG A 349 4.31 -6.16 -30.70
N LEU A 350 5.13 -6.72 -29.80
CA LEU A 350 4.97 -6.64 -28.35
C LEU A 350 5.57 -5.37 -27.74
N CYS A 351 6.55 -4.75 -28.41
CA CYS A 351 7.24 -3.58 -27.88
C CYS A 351 6.34 -2.33 -27.91
N GLU A 352 6.04 -1.77 -26.74
CA GLU A 352 5.26 -0.52 -26.62
C GLU A 352 6.13 0.73 -26.61
N ASP A 353 7.40 0.62 -26.16
CA ASP A 353 8.34 1.75 -26.16
C ASP A 353 8.77 2.15 -27.57
N GLU A 354 8.55 3.40 -27.96
CA GLU A 354 8.84 3.89 -29.31
C GLU A 354 10.32 3.82 -29.67
N GLY A 355 11.23 4.05 -28.73
CA GLY A 355 12.68 3.99 -28.96
C GLY A 355 13.14 2.58 -29.26
N ASN A 356 12.77 1.62 -28.41
CA ASN A 356 13.09 0.21 -28.58
C ASN A 356 12.40 -0.38 -29.82
N ARG A 357 11.15 -0.03 -30.04
CA ARG A 357 10.41 -0.45 -31.22
C ARG A 357 11.07 0.00 -32.54
N THR A 358 11.58 1.24 -32.54
CA THR A 358 12.34 1.77 -33.69
C THR A 358 13.62 0.98 -33.90
N ALA A 359 14.37 0.67 -32.84
CA ALA A 359 15.59 -0.14 -32.92
C ALA A 359 15.30 -1.56 -33.48
N ILE A 360 14.26 -2.24 -32.99
CA ILE A 360 13.83 -3.55 -33.48
C ILE A 360 13.42 -3.47 -34.96
N GLY A 361 12.72 -2.38 -35.32
CA GLY A 361 12.33 -2.13 -36.73
C GLY A 361 13.53 -2.01 -37.67
N GLN A 362 14.58 -1.32 -37.21
CA GLN A 362 15.84 -1.22 -37.99
C GLN A 362 16.53 -2.57 -38.17
N GLU A 363 16.50 -3.44 -37.15
CA GLU A 363 17.00 -4.81 -37.29
C GLU A 363 16.16 -5.60 -38.28
N LEU A 364 14.83 -5.50 -38.25
CA LEU A 364 13.93 -6.16 -39.20
C LEU A 364 14.16 -5.73 -40.66
N GLU A 365 14.53 -4.47 -40.90
CA GLU A 365 14.84 -3.98 -42.27
C GLU A 365 15.95 -4.77 -42.92
N LYS A 366 16.93 -5.30 -42.18
CA LYS A 366 18.03 -6.13 -42.69
C LYS A 366 17.54 -7.44 -43.32
N PHE A 367 16.35 -7.88 -42.95
CA PHE A 367 15.74 -9.14 -43.47
C PHE A 367 14.80 -8.95 -44.66
N LYS A 368 14.60 -7.70 -45.15
CA LYS A 368 13.70 -7.44 -46.29
C LYS A 368 14.07 -8.23 -47.59
N VAL A 369 15.35 -8.54 -47.75
CA VAL A 369 15.83 -9.31 -48.88
C VAL A 369 15.27 -10.74 -48.88
N LEU A 370 14.95 -11.30 -47.70
CA LEU A 370 14.37 -12.63 -47.53
C LEU A 370 12.89 -12.70 -47.95
N ASP A 371 12.16 -11.59 -47.84
CA ASP A 371 10.74 -11.51 -48.20
C ASP A 371 10.52 -11.23 -49.68
N GLY A 372 11.54 -10.69 -50.41
CA GLY A 372 11.51 -10.37 -51.83
C GLY A 372 11.77 -11.56 -52.79
N GLY A 373 12.05 -12.74 -52.27
CA GLY A 373 12.34 -13.94 -53.07
C GLY A 373 11.16 -14.85 -53.39
N GLN A 374 9.94 -14.47 -53.00
CA GLN A 374 8.69 -15.18 -53.36
C GLN A 374 7.78 -14.26 -54.18
N GLN A 375 8.14 -13.98 -55.41
CA GLN A 375 7.21 -13.55 -56.45
C GLN A 375 7.22 -14.53 -57.60
#